data_2f3b71370491b6b31f082aefe24e311e
#
_entry.id   2f3b71370491b6b31f082aefe24e311e
#
_cell.length_a   1.000
_cell.length_b   1.000
_cell.length_c   1.000
_cell.angle_alpha   90.00
_cell.angle_beta   90.00
_cell.angle_gamma   90.00
#
_symmetry.space_group_name_H-M   'P 1'
#
loop_
_entity.id
_entity.type
_entity.pdbx_description
1 polymer ?
#
loop_
_entity_poly.entity_id
_entity_poly.type
_entity_poly.pdbx_seq_one_letter_code
_entity_poly.pdbx_strand_id
1 'polypeptide(L)'
;MKNWLLQIFTWWNGQTLGTRFHTWRFGERVGEDEFGNVYYRTKGGAKDKALGFQRRWVVYNGPIEASNIPAGWNGWLHHTVDVAPSEESYQPREWQQPHQQNWTGTALAYRPQGSTLAEGERPAATGDYQAWTPGH
;
A
#
# COMPACT_ATOMS: atom_id res chain seq x y z
N MET A 1 29.64 -1.69 3.10
CA MET A 1 30.06 -2.56 1.96
C MET A 1 29.10 -3.72 1.69
N LYS A 2 28.46 -4.31 2.70
CA LYS A 2 27.51 -5.44 2.47
C LYS A 2 26.26 -5.05 1.65
N ASN A 3 25.79 -3.82 1.72
CA ASN A 3 24.50 -3.41 1.14
C ASN A 3 24.50 -3.32 -0.40
N TRP A 4 25.63 -3.01 -1.04
CA TRP A 4 25.66 -2.91 -2.49
C TRP A 4 25.65 -4.29 -3.17
N LEU A 5 26.32 -5.30 -2.57
CA LEU A 5 26.25 -6.68 -3.06
C LEU A 5 24.82 -7.23 -2.97
N LEU A 6 24.12 -6.95 -1.85
CA LEU A 6 22.72 -7.33 -1.70
C LEU A 6 21.82 -6.65 -2.75
N GLN A 7 22.10 -5.41 -3.13
CA GLN A 7 21.35 -4.72 -4.19
C GLN A 7 21.58 -5.31 -5.60
N ILE A 8 22.72 -5.95 -5.83
CA ILE A 8 22.99 -6.63 -7.12
C ILE A 8 22.25 -7.97 -7.19
N PHE A 9 22.28 -8.75 -6.10
CA PHE A 9 21.86 -10.14 -6.12
C PHE A 9 20.47 -10.39 -5.53
N THR A 10 19.87 -9.40 -4.85
CA THR A 10 18.58 -9.59 -4.18
C THR A 10 17.57 -8.52 -4.58
N TRP A 11 16.34 -8.94 -4.83
CA TRP A 11 15.23 -8.04 -5.17
C TRP A 11 14.45 -7.54 -3.94
N TRP A 12 14.66 -8.16 -2.79
CA TRP A 12 13.91 -7.85 -1.55
C TRP A 12 14.56 -6.79 -0.64
N ASN A 13 15.72 -6.26 -1.02
CA ASN A 13 16.41 -5.21 -0.26
C ASN A 13 16.19 -3.82 -0.88
N GLY A 14 14.92 -3.36 -0.88
CA GLY A 14 14.56 -2.08 -1.44
C GLY A 14 14.47 -2.13 -2.96
N GLN A 15 15.47 -1.65 -3.68
CA GLN A 15 15.49 -1.67 -5.14
C GLN A 15 16.81 -2.28 -5.65
N THR A 16 16.75 -2.93 -6.83
CA THR A 16 17.94 -3.45 -7.50
C THR A 16 18.77 -2.34 -8.14
N LEU A 17 20.04 -2.61 -8.42
CA LEU A 17 20.89 -1.66 -9.18
C LEU A 17 20.28 -1.35 -10.56
N GLY A 18 19.70 -2.33 -11.22
CA GLY A 18 19.01 -2.14 -12.50
C GLY A 18 17.85 -1.15 -12.39
N THR A 19 17.03 -1.26 -11.36
CA THR A 19 15.93 -0.31 -11.08
C THR A 19 16.47 1.09 -10.80
N ARG A 20 17.55 1.22 -10.02
CA ARG A 20 18.19 2.51 -9.75
C ARG A 20 18.72 3.16 -11.04
N PHE A 21 19.39 2.39 -11.87
CA PHE A 21 19.91 2.87 -13.16
C PHE A 21 18.77 3.30 -14.10
N HIS A 22 17.72 2.47 -14.21
CA HIS A 22 16.52 2.79 -15.00
C HIS A 22 15.85 4.07 -14.51
N THR A 23 15.64 4.20 -13.19
CA THR A 23 15.03 5.38 -12.58
C THR A 23 15.86 6.63 -12.83
N TRP A 24 17.18 6.55 -12.65
CA TRP A 24 18.08 7.66 -12.94
C TRP A 24 18.05 8.08 -14.41
N ARG A 25 18.07 7.13 -15.34
CA ARG A 25 18.15 7.39 -16.79
C ARG A 25 16.82 7.84 -17.38
N PHE A 26 15.72 7.21 -16.99
CA PHE A 26 14.42 7.36 -17.63
C PHE A 26 13.32 7.88 -16.71
N GLY A 27 13.55 7.94 -15.41
CA GLY A 27 12.57 8.35 -14.42
C GLY A 27 12.55 9.87 -14.18
N GLU A 28 11.36 10.41 -14.04
CA GLU A 28 11.06 11.74 -13.51
C GLU A 28 10.36 11.57 -12.16
N ARG A 29 10.89 12.22 -11.12
CA ARG A 29 10.26 12.19 -9.79
C ARG A 29 8.98 12.99 -9.80
N VAL A 30 7.90 12.38 -9.36
CA VAL A 30 6.56 13.00 -9.28
C VAL A 30 6.27 13.48 -7.87
N GLY A 31 6.56 12.69 -6.86
CA GLY A 31 6.31 13.06 -5.48
C GLY A 31 6.73 11.98 -4.50
N GLU A 32 6.37 12.20 -3.25
CA GLU A 32 6.65 11.34 -2.11
C GLU A 32 5.41 11.27 -1.23
N ASP A 33 5.14 10.13 -0.61
CA ASP A 33 4.05 9.97 0.31
C ASP A 33 4.46 10.17 1.79
N GLU A 34 3.51 10.07 2.70
CA GLU A 34 3.71 10.20 4.14
C GLU A 34 4.62 9.12 4.76
N PHE A 35 4.82 8.00 4.07
CA PHE A 35 5.70 6.90 4.50
C PHE A 35 7.10 6.98 3.89
N GLY A 36 7.36 7.97 3.06
CA GLY A 36 8.65 8.18 2.40
C GLY A 36 8.84 7.35 1.13
N ASN A 37 7.80 6.73 0.58
CA ASN A 37 7.85 6.09 -0.72
C ASN A 37 7.90 7.15 -1.82
N VAL A 38 8.80 7.00 -2.78
CA VAL A 38 9.01 7.97 -3.86
C VAL A 38 8.45 7.46 -5.16
N TYR A 39 7.68 8.29 -5.84
CA TYR A 39 6.96 7.95 -7.06
C TYR A 39 7.60 8.57 -8.29
N TYR A 40 7.67 7.77 -9.35
CA TYR A 40 8.31 8.14 -10.61
C TYR A 40 7.40 7.85 -11.80
N ARG A 41 7.60 8.60 -12.87
CA ARG A 41 7.03 8.35 -14.20
C ARG A 41 8.14 8.44 -15.27
N THR A 42 7.88 7.93 -16.46
CA THR A 42 8.82 8.05 -17.58
C THR A 42 8.96 9.51 -17.98
N LYS A 43 10.19 9.98 -18.14
CA LYS A 43 10.52 11.35 -18.57
C LYS A 43 9.82 11.73 -19.88
N GLY A 44 9.41 13.00 -19.97
CA GLY A 44 8.90 13.58 -21.20
C GLY A 44 7.58 13.02 -21.72
N GLY A 45 6.81 12.34 -20.86
CA GLY A 45 5.52 11.77 -21.25
C GLY A 45 5.61 10.59 -22.24
N ALA A 46 6.80 10.00 -22.40
CA ALA A 46 7.00 8.90 -23.34
C ALA A 46 6.15 7.69 -22.97
N LYS A 47 5.34 7.21 -23.89
CA LYS A 47 4.53 6.03 -23.73
C LYS A 47 5.34 4.77 -24.00
N ASP A 48 5.15 3.75 -23.18
CA ASP A 48 5.69 2.43 -23.42
C ASP A 48 4.98 1.80 -24.64
N LYS A 49 5.75 1.28 -25.59
CA LYS A 49 5.21 0.70 -26.83
C LYS A 49 4.34 -0.54 -26.58
N ALA A 50 4.68 -1.33 -25.56
CA ALA A 50 3.94 -2.54 -25.24
C ALA A 50 2.67 -2.25 -24.41
N LEU A 51 2.74 -1.24 -23.53
CA LEU A 51 1.65 -0.90 -22.61
C LEU A 51 0.66 0.13 -23.20
N GLY A 52 1.12 0.97 -24.13
CA GLY A 52 0.32 2.05 -24.72
C GLY A 52 0.15 3.30 -23.83
N PHE A 53 0.72 3.29 -22.62
CA PHE A 53 0.68 4.41 -21.68
C PHE A 53 2.04 4.66 -21.04
N GLN A 54 2.18 5.79 -20.36
CA GLN A 54 3.39 6.17 -19.63
C GLN A 54 3.59 5.25 -18.42
N ARG A 55 4.78 4.69 -18.26
CA ARG A 55 5.11 3.88 -17.07
C ARG A 55 5.15 4.76 -15.83
N ARG A 56 4.60 4.22 -14.74
CA ARG A 56 4.62 4.78 -13.39
C ARG A 56 5.10 3.70 -12.43
N TRP A 57 5.98 4.07 -11.50
CA TRP A 57 6.50 3.13 -10.51
C TRP A 57 6.81 3.81 -9.19
N VAL A 58 6.99 3.00 -8.16
CA VAL A 58 7.32 3.44 -6.81
C VAL A 58 8.63 2.83 -6.36
N VAL A 59 9.39 3.60 -5.61
CA VAL A 59 10.56 3.12 -4.86
C VAL A 59 10.19 3.17 -3.38
N TYR A 60 10.10 2.00 -2.76
CA TYR A 60 9.68 1.88 -1.36
C TYR A 60 10.77 2.35 -0.40
N ASN A 61 10.34 3.01 0.68
CA ASN A 61 11.22 3.40 1.78
C ASN A 61 11.37 2.31 2.86
N GLY A 62 10.54 1.30 2.85
CA GLY A 62 10.50 0.21 3.82
C GLY A 62 10.26 -1.13 3.15
N PRO A 63 9.48 -2.02 3.77
CA PRO A 63 9.11 -3.29 3.18
C PRO A 63 8.46 -3.10 1.81
N ILE A 64 8.85 -3.95 0.85
CA ILE A 64 8.28 -3.94 -0.51
C ILE A 64 6.93 -4.65 -0.45
N GLU A 65 5.91 -3.89 -0.14
CA GLU A 65 4.55 -4.38 -0.03
C GLU A 65 3.56 -3.33 -0.58
N ALA A 66 2.68 -3.79 -1.48
CA ALA A 66 1.74 -2.90 -2.15
C ALA A 66 0.75 -2.22 -1.18
N SER A 67 0.44 -2.84 -0.04
CA SER A 67 -0.41 -2.23 0.98
C SER A 67 0.20 -1.02 1.70
N ASN A 68 1.51 -0.78 1.55
CA ASN A 68 2.17 0.41 2.06
C ASN A 68 1.91 1.67 1.22
N ILE A 69 1.22 1.53 0.10
CA ILE A 69 0.93 2.65 -0.81
C ILE A 69 -0.41 3.27 -0.43
N PRO A 70 -0.46 4.58 -0.10
CA PRO A 70 -1.71 5.29 0.15
C PRO A 70 -2.68 5.26 -1.02
N ALA A 71 -3.99 5.35 -0.75
CA ALA A 71 -5.05 5.19 -1.74
C ALA A 71 -4.91 6.11 -2.96
N GLY A 72 -4.57 7.38 -2.76
CA GLY A 72 -4.38 8.33 -3.86
C GLY A 72 -3.24 7.94 -4.80
N TRP A 73 -2.12 7.53 -4.24
CA TRP A 73 -0.98 7.05 -5.03
C TRP A 73 -1.24 5.70 -5.69
N ASN A 74 -2.01 4.82 -5.05
CA ASN A 74 -2.44 3.56 -5.64
C ASN A 74 -3.29 3.81 -6.89
N GLY A 75 -4.28 4.69 -6.81
CA GLY A 75 -5.09 5.08 -7.97
C GLY A 75 -4.25 5.66 -9.12
N TRP A 76 -3.27 6.49 -8.81
CA TRP A 76 -2.36 7.04 -9.81
C TRP A 76 -1.44 5.98 -10.44
N LEU A 77 -0.84 5.09 -9.64
CA LEU A 77 0.01 4.00 -10.13
C LEU A 77 -0.74 3.04 -11.07
N HIS A 78 -2.01 2.78 -10.79
CA HIS A 78 -2.85 1.89 -11.59
C HIS A 78 -3.57 2.60 -12.75
N HIS A 79 -3.20 3.84 -13.06
CA HIS A 79 -3.82 4.64 -14.13
C HIS A 79 -5.34 4.84 -14.00
N THR A 80 -5.88 4.69 -12.78
CA THR A 80 -7.27 5.03 -12.46
C THR A 80 -7.45 6.54 -12.42
N VAL A 81 -6.43 7.26 -11.95
CA VAL A 81 -6.38 8.73 -11.89
C VAL A 81 -5.11 9.20 -12.60
N ASP A 82 -5.23 10.22 -13.43
CA ASP A 82 -4.09 10.77 -14.19
C ASP A 82 -3.31 11.84 -13.43
N VAL A 83 -3.98 12.55 -12.52
CA VAL A 83 -3.35 13.58 -11.69
C VAL A 83 -2.72 12.94 -10.46
N ALA A 84 -1.44 13.23 -10.24
CA ALA A 84 -0.73 12.72 -9.07
C ALA A 84 -1.22 13.44 -7.78
N PRO A 85 -1.26 12.74 -6.63
CA PRO A 85 -1.61 13.37 -5.36
C PRO A 85 -0.75 14.57 -4.96
N SER A 86 0.49 14.62 -5.43
CA SER A 86 1.38 15.79 -5.25
C SER A 86 0.98 17.01 -6.09
N GLU A 87 0.21 16.81 -7.14
CA GLU A 87 -0.28 17.86 -8.06
C GLU A 87 -1.75 18.22 -7.78
N GLU A 88 -2.40 17.53 -6.83
CA GLU A 88 -3.81 17.72 -6.48
C GLU A 88 -3.97 18.18 -5.03
N SER A 89 -4.97 19.02 -4.80
CA SER A 89 -5.39 19.48 -3.46
C SER A 89 -6.63 18.69 -3.02
N TYR A 90 -6.47 17.42 -2.70
CA TYR A 90 -7.56 16.60 -2.22
C TYR A 90 -7.87 16.89 -0.75
N GLN A 91 -9.16 17.14 -0.45
CA GLN A 91 -9.65 17.30 0.92
C GLN A 91 -10.29 15.98 1.38
N PRO A 92 -9.67 15.28 2.35
CA PRO A 92 -10.25 14.04 2.86
C PRO A 92 -11.59 14.30 3.57
N ARG A 93 -12.52 13.38 3.43
CA ARG A 93 -13.80 13.43 4.12
C ARG A 93 -13.63 13.04 5.58
N GLU A 94 -14.52 13.49 6.47
CA GLU A 94 -14.46 13.28 7.92
C GLU A 94 -14.38 11.81 8.33
N TRP A 95 -14.99 10.91 7.55
CA TRP A 95 -14.99 9.47 7.80
C TRP A 95 -13.74 8.74 7.29
N GLN A 96 -12.89 9.39 6.50
CA GLN A 96 -11.67 8.77 5.99
C GLN A 96 -10.61 8.72 7.06
N GLN A 97 -10.09 7.52 7.30
CA GLN A 97 -9.01 7.29 8.27
C GLN A 97 -7.64 7.39 7.57
N PRO A 98 -6.58 7.73 8.33
CA PRO A 98 -5.21 7.64 7.81
C PRO A 98 -4.91 6.26 7.25
N HIS A 99 -4.15 6.21 6.16
CA HIS A 99 -3.80 4.95 5.53
C HIS A 99 -2.97 4.07 6.48
N GLN A 100 -3.29 2.78 6.52
CA GLN A 100 -2.53 1.76 7.24
C GLN A 100 -2.20 0.61 6.30
N GLN A 101 -1.01 0.05 6.47
CA GLN A 101 -0.63 -1.16 5.75
C GLN A 101 -1.48 -2.35 6.19
N ASN A 102 -1.44 -3.43 5.42
CA ASN A 102 -2.09 -4.68 5.78
C ASN A 102 -1.36 -5.36 6.95
N TRP A 103 -2.00 -5.39 8.11
CA TRP A 103 -1.46 -5.99 9.33
C TRP A 103 -1.76 -7.49 9.48
N THR A 104 -2.37 -8.13 8.47
CA THR A 104 -2.69 -9.57 8.51
C THR A 104 -1.45 -10.40 8.82
N GLY A 105 -1.58 -11.30 9.78
CA GLY A 105 -0.47 -12.14 10.25
C GLY A 105 0.44 -11.50 11.30
N THR A 106 0.20 -10.25 11.67
CA THR A 106 0.95 -9.55 12.72
C THR A 106 0.13 -9.42 14.02
N ALA A 107 0.77 -9.01 15.11
CA ALA A 107 0.11 -8.72 16.37
C ALA A 107 -0.86 -7.51 16.30
N LEU A 108 -0.70 -6.65 15.29
CA LEU A 108 -1.55 -5.47 15.06
C LEU A 108 -2.78 -5.76 14.21
N ALA A 109 -2.93 -7.00 13.72
CA ALA A 109 -4.09 -7.40 12.92
C ALA A 109 -5.38 -7.26 13.75
N TYR A 110 -6.43 -6.72 13.12
CA TYR A 110 -7.74 -6.66 13.74
C TYR A 110 -8.26 -8.07 14.08
N ARG A 111 -8.67 -8.25 15.32
CA ARG A 111 -9.24 -9.50 15.84
C ARG A 111 -10.63 -9.20 16.37
N PRO A 112 -11.70 -9.63 15.68
CA PRO A 112 -13.06 -9.45 16.19
C PRO A 112 -13.27 -10.25 17.48
N GLN A 113 -14.13 -9.75 18.35
CA GLN A 113 -14.55 -10.47 19.55
C GLN A 113 -15.17 -11.82 19.17
N GLY A 114 -14.87 -12.86 19.92
CA GLY A 114 -15.30 -14.23 19.61
C GLY A 114 -14.48 -14.97 18.57
N SER A 115 -13.44 -14.33 18.03
CA SER A 115 -12.40 -15.02 17.25
C SER A 115 -11.57 -15.92 18.17
N THR A 116 -11.11 -17.07 17.67
CA THR A 116 -10.23 -17.98 18.42
C THR A 116 -8.88 -17.37 18.82
N LEU A 117 -8.53 -16.24 18.21
CA LEU A 117 -7.28 -15.52 18.44
C LEU A 117 -7.47 -14.20 19.22
N ALA A 118 -8.69 -13.90 19.65
CA ALA A 118 -9.02 -12.73 20.48
C ALA A 118 -9.54 -13.20 21.83
N GLU A 119 -9.24 -12.39 22.85
CA GLU A 119 -9.85 -12.58 24.17
C GLU A 119 -11.30 -12.04 24.16
N GLY A 120 -12.18 -12.73 24.88
CA GLY A 120 -13.57 -12.32 25.08
C GLY A 120 -14.58 -13.06 24.21
N GLU A 121 -15.85 -12.89 24.55
CA GLU A 121 -16.97 -13.48 23.86
C GLU A 121 -17.52 -12.52 22.79
N ARG A 122 -18.08 -13.08 21.73
CA ARG A 122 -18.81 -12.32 20.73
C ARG A 122 -19.99 -11.58 21.38
N PRO A 123 -20.21 -10.30 21.07
CA PRO A 123 -21.41 -9.61 21.52
C PRO A 123 -22.68 -10.35 21.04
N ALA A 124 -23.68 -10.40 21.91
CA ALA A 124 -24.96 -10.98 21.55
C ALA A 124 -25.61 -10.23 20.37
N ALA A 125 -26.17 -10.96 19.43
CA ALA A 125 -26.91 -10.41 18.30
C ALA A 125 -28.40 -10.66 18.43
N THR A 126 -29.22 -9.91 17.70
CA THR A 126 -30.70 -10.03 17.74
C THR A 126 -31.21 -11.40 17.28
N GLY A 127 -30.41 -12.14 16.50
CA GLY A 127 -30.72 -13.50 16.05
C GLY A 127 -30.20 -14.62 16.95
N ASP A 128 -29.59 -14.29 18.09
CA ASP A 128 -29.09 -15.31 19.01
C ASP A 128 -30.23 -16.02 19.71
N TYR A 129 -30.25 -17.33 19.62
CA TYR A 129 -31.26 -18.16 20.26
C TYR A 129 -30.97 -18.31 21.77
N GLN A 130 -32.01 -18.06 22.58
CA GLN A 130 -31.99 -18.41 23.99
C GLN A 130 -32.86 -19.67 24.18
N ALA A 131 -32.22 -20.75 24.61
CA ALA A 131 -32.94 -22.00 24.87
C ALA A 131 -34.01 -21.78 25.94
N TRP A 132 -35.26 -22.19 25.64
CA TRP A 132 -36.31 -22.23 26.63
C TRP A 132 -35.98 -23.29 27.70
N THR A 133 -36.17 -22.94 28.97
CA THR A 133 -36.00 -23.87 30.11
C THR A 133 -37.34 -24.05 30.79
N PRO A 134 -37.80 -25.33 31.02
CA PRO A 134 -39.05 -25.57 31.75
C PRO A 134 -38.97 -25.07 33.19
N GLY A 135 -40.02 -24.43 33.69
CA GLY A 135 -40.13 -24.04 35.10
C GLY A 135 -39.71 -22.61 35.43
N HIS A 136 -39.54 -21.77 34.45
CA HIS A 136 -39.34 -20.31 34.62
C HIS A 136 -40.43 -19.53 33.93
#